data_37382ab85b78e8ea6d1fff20bebdffa4
#
_entry.id   37382ab85b78e8ea6d1fff20bebdffa4
#
_cell.length_a   1.000
_cell.length_b   1.000
_cell.length_c   1.000
_cell.angle_alpha   90.00
_cell.angle_beta   90.00
_cell.angle_gamma   90.00
#
_symmetry.space_group_name_H-M   'P 1'
#
loop_
_entity.id
_entity.type
_entity.pdbx_description
1 polymer ?
#
loop_
_entity_poly.entity_id
_entity_poly.type
_entity_poly.pdbx_seq_one_letter_code
_entity_poly.pdbx_strand_id
1 'polypeptide(L)'
;LHSFTEAVDLGHDIDVPLDYLPDIQAYKKATAVLRVVMAEKFVVNDYLEAAGSFDRLVELPDGRMVMADIKTGKDAARYAVATAAQVAIYANSMLYAVATDTRTAFPDALDTSMGLLIHLPAGKGECHIHKLDLTFGYQFATAAAEVRDWRKTKPATLAWSATA
;
A
#
# COMPACT_ATOMS: atom_id res chain seq x y z
N LEU A 1 0.32 -5.69 15.36
CA LEU A 1 0.94 -6.65 14.44
C LEU A 1 1.90 -5.98 13.45
N HIS A 2 1.57 -4.83 12.83
CA HIS A 2 2.47 -4.16 11.88
C HIS A 2 3.89 -3.94 12.43
N SER A 3 4.03 -3.41 13.65
CA SER A 3 5.33 -3.22 14.30
C SER A 3 6.11 -4.52 14.52
N PHE A 4 5.41 -5.62 14.77
CA PHE A 4 6.04 -6.93 14.93
C PHE A 4 6.51 -7.49 13.60
N THR A 5 5.71 -7.36 12.52
CA THR A 5 6.13 -7.79 11.19
C THR A 5 7.31 -6.95 10.68
N GLU A 6 7.31 -5.64 10.94
CA GLU A 6 8.42 -4.75 10.60
C GLU A 6 9.72 -5.16 11.30
N ALA A 7 9.67 -5.42 12.60
CA ALA A 7 10.84 -5.87 13.35
C ALA A 7 11.38 -7.21 12.84
N VAL A 8 10.49 -8.14 12.49
CA VAL A 8 10.87 -9.42 11.86
C VAL A 8 11.60 -9.19 10.55
N ASP A 9 11.07 -8.33 9.67
CA ASP A 9 11.62 -8.05 8.35
C ASP A 9 12.99 -7.34 8.41
N LEU A 10 13.18 -6.51 9.43
CA LEU A 10 14.44 -5.80 9.69
C LEU A 10 15.45 -6.64 10.50
N GLY A 11 15.08 -7.87 10.87
CA GLY A 11 15.94 -8.74 11.68
C GLY A 11 16.17 -8.25 13.11
N HIS A 12 15.27 -7.42 13.61
CA HIS A 12 15.32 -6.94 14.99
C HIS A 12 14.81 -8.00 15.94
N ASP A 13 15.49 -8.15 17.07
CA ASP A 13 15.00 -8.96 18.17
C ASP A 13 13.83 -8.24 18.83
N ILE A 14 12.69 -8.94 18.96
CA ILE A 14 11.47 -8.36 19.49
C ILE A 14 10.73 -9.37 20.38
N ASP A 15 10.29 -8.91 21.53
CA ASP A 15 9.44 -9.68 22.42
C ASP A 15 7.99 -9.62 21.91
N VAL A 16 7.54 -10.72 21.30
CA VAL A 16 6.19 -10.84 20.77
C VAL A 16 5.29 -11.43 21.85
N PRO A 17 4.20 -10.74 22.24
CA PRO A 17 3.22 -11.30 23.16
C PRO A 17 2.71 -12.66 22.70
N LEU A 18 2.47 -13.57 23.66
CA LEU A 18 2.06 -14.96 23.39
C LEU A 18 0.84 -15.04 22.44
N ASP A 19 -0.10 -14.12 22.58
CA ASP A 19 -1.32 -14.07 21.77
C ASP A 19 -1.04 -13.81 20.28
N TYR A 20 0.09 -13.18 19.94
CA TYR A 20 0.47 -12.85 18.56
C TYR A 20 1.56 -13.78 17.99
N LEU A 21 2.12 -14.69 18.79
CA LEU A 21 3.14 -15.63 18.31
C LEU A 21 2.67 -16.48 17.12
N PRO A 22 1.44 -17.04 17.13
CA PRO A 22 0.94 -17.79 15.97
C PRO A 22 0.85 -16.94 14.70
N ASP A 23 0.42 -15.68 14.82
CA ASP A 23 0.31 -14.75 13.69
C ASP A 23 1.69 -14.45 13.09
N ILE A 24 2.69 -14.19 13.95
CA ILE A 24 4.07 -13.90 13.50
C ILE A 24 4.73 -15.15 12.89
N GLN A 25 4.46 -16.33 13.40
CA GLN A 25 4.93 -17.58 12.79
C GLN A 25 4.30 -17.80 11.41
N ALA A 26 2.99 -17.56 11.28
CA ALA A 26 2.29 -17.63 10.00
C ALA A 26 2.83 -16.61 8.99
N TYR A 27 3.08 -15.37 9.43
CA TYR A 27 3.71 -14.34 8.63
C TYR A 27 5.08 -14.77 8.09
N LYS A 28 6.00 -15.16 8.98
CA LYS A 28 7.35 -15.66 8.63
C LYS A 28 7.29 -16.79 7.60
N LYS A 29 6.38 -17.74 7.80
CA LYS A 29 6.20 -18.89 6.89
C LYS A 29 5.70 -18.44 5.52
N ALA A 30 4.69 -17.57 5.47
CA ALA A 30 4.10 -17.13 4.21
C ALA A 30 5.05 -16.24 3.40
N THR A 31 5.84 -15.38 4.07
CA THR A 31 6.75 -14.43 3.44
C THR A 31 8.18 -14.97 3.24
N ALA A 32 8.47 -16.20 3.61
CA ALA A 32 9.83 -16.80 3.58
C ALA A 32 10.53 -16.72 2.22
N VAL A 33 9.78 -16.63 1.13
CA VAL A 33 10.29 -16.54 -0.25
C VAL A 33 10.47 -15.09 -0.72
N LEU A 34 10.05 -14.12 0.07
CA LEU A 34 10.14 -12.69 -0.24
C LEU A 34 11.38 -12.09 0.43
N ARG A 35 12.10 -11.24 -0.28
CA ARG A 35 13.20 -10.46 0.31
C ARG A 35 12.74 -9.01 0.49
N VAL A 36 12.60 -8.56 1.73
CA VAL A 36 12.27 -7.17 2.00
C VAL A 36 13.45 -6.28 1.63
N VAL A 37 13.21 -5.32 0.73
CA VAL A 37 14.20 -4.35 0.22
C VAL A 37 14.09 -3.03 0.97
N MET A 38 12.86 -2.58 1.20
CA MET A 38 12.56 -1.37 1.97
C MET A 38 11.29 -1.59 2.80
N ALA A 39 11.24 -0.93 3.95
CA ALA A 39 10.06 -0.92 4.83
C ALA A 39 9.73 0.51 5.27
N GLU A 40 8.46 0.82 5.42
CA GLU A 40 7.93 2.06 6.01
C GLU A 40 8.56 3.34 5.42
N LYS A 41 8.67 3.42 4.09
CA LYS A 41 9.20 4.62 3.43
C LYS A 41 8.09 5.53 2.95
N PHE A 42 8.31 6.83 3.15
CA PHE A 42 7.38 7.87 2.72
C PHE A 42 7.57 8.16 1.23
N VAL A 43 6.45 8.29 0.53
CA VAL A 43 6.40 8.54 -0.91
C VAL A 43 5.41 9.65 -1.25
N VAL A 44 5.64 10.29 -2.39
CA VAL A 44 4.77 11.32 -2.95
C VAL A 44 4.42 10.98 -4.40
N ASN A 45 3.16 11.17 -4.75
CA ASN A 45 2.64 11.12 -6.11
C ASN A 45 2.17 12.52 -6.49
N ASP A 46 3.00 13.26 -7.20
CA ASP A 46 2.69 14.65 -7.56
C ASP A 46 1.50 14.73 -8.53
N TYR A 47 1.31 13.73 -9.40
CA TYR A 47 0.21 13.72 -10.36
C TYR A 47 -1.16 13.56 -9.68
N LEU A 48 -1.25 12.68 -8.70
CA LEU A 48 -2.49 12.46 -7.95
C LEU A 48 -2.61 13.35 -6.70
N GLU A 49 -1.62 14.24 -6.45
CA GLU A 49 -1.52 15.03 -5.21
C GLU A 49 -1.76 14.15 -3.96
N ALA A 50 -1.06 13.04 -3.91
CA ALA A 50 -1.20 12.05 -2.84
C ALA A 50 0.16 11.72 -2.24
N ALA A 51 0.18 11.44 -0.94
CA ALA A 51 1.38 11.04 -0.22
C ALA A 51 1.04 10.02 0.86
N GLY A 52 2.02 9.23 1.27
CA GLY A 52 1.86 8.25 2.35
C GLY A 52 3.10 7.40 2.53
N SER A 53 3.05 6.48 3.49
CA SER A 53 4.10 5.48 3.68
C SER A 53 3.61 4.14 3.19
N PHE A 54 4.42 3.44 2.40
CA PHE A 54 4.13 2.05 2.05
C PHE A 54 4.71 1.11 3.11
N ASP A 55 4.07 -0.04 3.29
CA ASP A 55 4.53 -1.01 4.28
C ASP A 55 5.84 -1.66 3.82
N ARG A 56 5.88 -2.27 2.63
CA ARG A 56 7.05 -3.02 2.13
C ARG A 56 7.25 -2.84 0.63
N LEU A 57 8.52 -2.77 0.25
CA LEU A 57 9.00 -3.10 -1.09
C LEU A 57 9.71 -4.44 -0.99
N VAL A 58 9.24 -5.44 -1.71
CA VAL A 58 9.81 -6.80 -1.66
C VAL A 58 10.32 -7.24 -3.03
N GLU A 59 11.37 -8.05 -3.03
CA GLU A 59 11.86 -8.74 -4.21
C GLU A 59 11.30 -10.17 -4.22
N LEU A 60 10.77 -10.54 -5.37
CA LEU A 60 10.25 -11.87 -5.65
C LEU A 60 11.40 -12.82 -6.05
N PRO A 61 11.18 -14.16 -6.01
CA PRO A 61 12.20 -15.12 -6.44
C PRO A 61 12.67 -14.97 -7.88
N ASP A 62 11.88 -14.32 -8.75
CA ASP A 62 12.24 -14.03 -10.14
C ASP A 62 12.99 -12.70 -10.34
N GLY A 63 13.32 -12.01 -9.25
CA GLY A 63 14.09 -10.75 -9.25
C GLY A 63 13.25 -9.48 -9.46
N ARG A 64 11.94 -9.58 -9.75
CA ARG A 64 11.06 -8.41 -9.79
C ARG A 64 10.86 -7.84 -8.39
N MET A 65 10.78 -6.54 -8.31
CA MET A 65 10.37 -5.85 -7.08
C MET A 65 8.90 -5.48 -7.15
N VAL A 66 8.16 -5.67 -6.07
CA VAL A 66 6.74 -5.31 -5.98
C VAL A 66 6.44 -4.63 -4.66
N MET A 67 5.47 -3.71 -4.68
CA MET A 67 4.92 -3.14 -3.45
C MET A 67 4.04 -4.17 -2.75
N ALA A 68 4.17 -4.27 -1.43
CA ALA A 68 3.32 -5.10 -0.60
C ALA A 68 2.74 -4.29 0.56
N ASP A 69 1.48 -4.54 0.84
CA ASP A 69 0.72 -3.89 1.90
C ASP A 69 0.19 -4.96 2.87
N ILE A 70 0.33 -4.73 4.17
CA ILE A 70 -0.04 -5.67 5.23
C ILE A 70 -1.37 -5.24 5.82
N LYS A 71 -2.35 -6.11 5.81
CA LYS A 71 -3.65 -5.85 6.42
C LYS A 71 -3.96 -6.90 7.50
N THR A 72 -4.26 -6.42 8.70
CA THR A 72 -4.55 -7.26 9.87
C THR A 72 -6.05 -7.37 10.18
N GLY A 73 -6.88 -6.66 9.43
CA GLY A 73 -8.32 -6.72 9.56
C GLY A 73 -8.90 -8.07 9.08
N LYS A 74 -10.00 -8.51 9.71
CA LYS A 74 -10.65 -9.79 9.44
C LYS A 74 -11.05 -9.97 7.97
N ASP A 75 -11.53 -8.91 7.32
CA ASP A 75 -12.11 -8.94 5.98
C ASP A 75 -11.26 -8.19 4.94
N ALA A 76 -9.96 -8.06 5.17
CA ALA A 76 -9.09 -7.22 4.32
C ALA A 76 -9.09 -7.64 2.84
N ALA A 77 -9.15 -8.93 2.55
CA ALA A 77 -9.24 -9.44 1.17
C ALA A 77 -10.56 -9.03 0.47
N ARG A 78 -11.63 -8.75 1.23
CA ARG A 78 -12.91 -8.30 0.69
C ARG A 78 -12.85 -6.87 0.14
N TYR A 79 -11.92 -6.06 0.63
CA TYR A 79 -11.74 -4.66 0.23
C TYR A 79 -10.50 -4.48 -0.66
N ALA A 80 -10.15 -5.51 -1.41
CA ALA A 80 -8.94 -5.55 -2.24
C ALA A 80 -8.83 -4.40 -3.25
N VAL A 81 -9.96 -3.85 -3.73
CA VAL A 81 -9.96 -2.70 -4.67
C VAL A 81 -9.35 -1.46 -4.03
N ALA A 82 -9.72 -1.12 -2.80
CA ALA A 82 -9.16 0.03 -2.11
C ALA A 82 -7.66 -0.16 -1.82
N THR A 83 -7.27 -1.38 -1.41
CA THR A 83 -5.86 -1.73 -1.21
C THR A 83 -5.09 -1.69 -2.53
N ALA A 84 -5.64 -2.21 -3.63
CA ALA A 84 -5.01 -2.13 -4.95
C ALA A 84 -4.79 -0.68 -5.39
N ALA A 85 -5.77 0.21 -5.15
CA ALA A 85 -5.62 1.64 -5.42
C ALA A 85 -4.52 2.28 -4.58
N GLN A 86 -4.48 2.00 -3.28
CA GLN A 86 -3.46 2.50 -2.36
C GLN A 86 -2.05 2.06 -2.79
N VAL A 87 -1.86 0.76 -3.02
CA VAL A 87 -0.57 0.20 -3.44
C VAL A 87 -0.16 0.69 -4.82
N ALA A 88 -1.12 0.87 -5.75
CA ALA A 88 -0.86 1.43 -7.08
C ALA A 88 -0.39 2.88 -7.01
N ILE A 89 -0.96 3.71 -6.11
CA ILE A 89 -0.45 5.07 -5.87
C ILE A 89 1.01 4.99 -5.43
N TYR A 90 1.34 4.15 -4.46
CA TYR A 90 2.70 4.02 -3.93
C TYR A 90 3.70 3.53 -4.99
N ALA A 91 3.32 2.54 -5.80
CA ALA A 91 4.16 2.01 -6.86
C ALA A 91 4.43 3.03 -7.99
N ASN A 92 3.54 4.02 -8.17
CA ASN A 92 3.67 5.11 -9.14
C ASN A 92 4.08 6.44 -8.49
N SER A 93 4.70 6.39 -7.32
CA SER A 93 5.20 7.53 -6.56
C SER A 93 6.72 7.62 -6.62
N MET A 94 7.27 8.66 -6.00
CA MET A 94 8.70 8.78 -5.73
C MET A 94 8.95 8.70 -4.23
N LEU A 95 10.06 8.09 -3.83
CA LEU A 95 10.57 8.17 -2.47
C LEU A 95 10.78 9.64 -2.11
N TYR A 96 10.36 10.05 -0.93
CA TYR A 96 10.46 11.43 -0.50
C TYR A 96 11.15 11.54 0.85
N ALA A 97 12.25 12.28 0.87
CA ALA A 97 12.99 12.61 2.07
C ALA A 97 12.54 13.98 2.59
N VAL A 98 11.70 14.01 3.62
CA VAL A 98 11.14 15.24 4.20
C VAL A 98 12.21 16.23 4.66
N ALA A 99 13.30 15.72 5.25
CA ALA A 99 14.37 16.56 5.81
C ALA A 99 15.13 17.38 4.76
N THR A 100 15.18 16.89 3.51
CA THR A 100 15.95 17.50 2.41
C THR A 100 15.07 17.93 1.24
N ASP A 101 13.76 17.77 1.33
CA ASP A 101 12.81 17.99 0.23
C ASP A 101 13.27 17.31 -1.08
N THR A 102 13.73 16.06 -0.97
CA THR A 102 14.32 15.33 -2.10
C THR A 102 13.42 14.19 -2.54
N ARG A 103 13.23 14.09 -3.86
CA ARG A 103 12.54 12.98 -4.53
C ARG A 103 13.54 12.05 -5.18
N THR A 104 13.37 10.75 -4.95
CA THR A 104 14.21 9.71 -5.55
C THR A 104 13.33 8.64 -6.19
N ALA A 105 13.67 8.25 -7.41
CA ALA A 105 12.96 7.17 -8.10
C ALA A 105 13.21 5.81 -7.42
N PHE A 106 12.26 4.92 -7.55
CA PHE A 106 12.45 3.51 -7.21
C PHE A 106 13.42 2.84 -8.20
N PRO A 107 14.01 1.67 -7.83
CA PRO A 107 14.79 0.86 -8.75
C PRO A 107 13.96 0.48 -10.00
N ASP A 108 14.63 0.38 -11.16
CA ASP A 108 13.98 0.02 -12.45
C ASP A 108 13.30 -1.35 -12.44
N ALA A 109 13.67 -2.23 -11.50
CA ALA A 109 13.04 -3.54 -11.31
C ALA A 109 11.65 -3.51 -10.66
N LEU A 110 11.14 -2.33 -10.28
CA LEU A 110 9.80 -2.20 -9.69
C LEU A 110 8.72 -2.47 -10.74
N ASP A 111 7.92 -3.51 -10.48
CA ASP A 111 6.72 -3.82 -11.26
C ASP A 111 5.55 -2.96 -10.77
N THR A 112 5.14 -1.99 -11.58
CA THR A 112 4.03 -1.09 -11.28
C THR A 112 2.68 -1.64 -11.69
N SER A 113 2.63 -2.82 -12.30
CA SER A 113 1.39 -3.50 -12.74
C SER A 113 0.84 -4.47 -11.70
N MET A 114 1.71 -4.97 -10.81
CA MET A 114 1.38 -5.97 -9.79
C MET A 114 1.89 -5.56 -8.42
N GLY A 115 1.08 -5.81 -7.39
CA GLY A 115 1.46 -5.69 -5.99
C GLY A 115 0.99 -6.90 -5.18
N LEU A 116 1.28 -6.89 -3.89
CA LEU A 116 0.85 -7.92 -2.96
C LEU A 116 0.01 -7.32 -1.82
N LEU A 117 -1.05 -8.03 -1.47
CA LEU A 117 -1.74 -7.87 -0.19
C LEU A 117 -1.32 -9.04 0.70
N ILE A 118 -0.64 -8.74 1.80
CA ILE A 118 -0.29 -9.70 2.85
C ILE A 118 -1.39 -9.60 3.90
N HIS A 119 -2.35 -10.53 3.84
CA HIS A 119 -3.47 -10.58 4.77
C HIS A 119 -3.10 -11.43 5.98
N LEU A 120 -2.96 -10.78 7.13
CA LEU A 120 -2.57 -11.36 8.42
C LEU A 120 -3.68 -11.08 9.44
N PRO A 121 -4.82 -11.80 9.41
CA PRO A 121 -5.94 -11.53 10.31
C PRO A 121 -5.54 -11.77 11.77
N ALA A 122 -5.60 -10.71 12.57
CA ALA A 122 -5.12 -10.69 13.96
C ALA A 122 -5.78 -11.79 14.81
N GLY A 123 -4.95 -12.57 15.53
CA GLY A 123 -5.37 -13.62 16.44
C GLY A 123 -5.86 -14.90 15.73
N LYS A 124 -5.56 -15.09 14.44
CA LYS A 124 -5.96 -16.28 13.69
C LYS A 124 -4.83 -17.27 13.44
N GLY A 125 -3.58 -16.85 13.58
CA GLY A 125 -2.43 -17.69 13.24
C GLY A 125 -2.37 -18.07 11.75
N GLU A 126 -2.91 -17.21 10.89
CA GLU A 126 -3.00 -17.42 9.44
C GLU A 126 -2.40 -16.22 8.71
N CYS A 127 -1.74 -16.47 7.58
CA CYS A 127 -1.24 -15.43 6.70
C CYS A 127 -1.44 -15.85 5.24
N HIS A 128 -2.12 -15.01 4.46
CA HIS A 128 -2.42 -15.26 3.06
C HIS A 128 -1.87 -14.14 2.19
N ILE A 129 -1.21 -14.50 1.08
CA ILE A 129 -0.68 -13.52 0.14
C ILE A 129 -1.55 -13.53 -1.11
N HIS A 130 -2.09 -12.35 -1.46
CA HIS A 130 -2.91 -12.14 -2.63
C HIS A 130 -2.19 -11.21 -3.60
N LYS A 131 -2.31 -11.49 -4.90
CA LYS A 131 -1.88 -10.56 -5.95
C LYS A 131 -2.90 -9.44 -6.10
N LEU A 132 -2.40 -8.23 -6.27
CA LEU A 132 -3.19 -7.05 -6.59
C LEU A 132 -2.92 -6.63 -8.02
N ASP A 133 -3.97 -6.35 -8.79
CA ASP A 133 -3.87 -5.69 -10.09
C ASP A 133 -3.70 -4.19 -9.86
N LEU A 134 -2.48 -3.70 -10.01
CA LEU A 134 -2.16 -2.29 -9.82
C LEU A 134 -2.51 -1.42 -11.03
N THR A 135 -2.63 -2.00 -12.23
CA THR A 135 -3.13 -1.27 -13.39
C THR A 135 -4.57 -0.84 -13.16
N PHE A 136 -5.42 -1.78 -12.75
CA PHE A 136 -6.79 -1.48 -12.34
C PHE A 136 -6.82 -0.56 -11.11
N GLY A 137 -5.98 -0.83 -10.10
CA GLY A 137 -5.87 -0.02 -8.89
C GLY A 137 -5.55 1.45 -9.19
N TYR A 138 -4.64 1.71 -10.12
CA TYR A 138 -4.26 3.07 -10.52
C TYR A 138 -5.39 3.81 -11.26
N GLN A 139 -6.12 3.11 -12.14
CA GLN A 139 -7.31 3.68 -12.78
C GLN A 139 -8.36 4.08 -11.75
N PHE A 140 -8.60 3.22 -10.76
CA PHE A 140 -9.52 3.53 -9.67
C PHE A 140 -9.05 4.71 -8.82
N ALA A 141 -7.75 4.79 -8.50
CA ALA A 141 -7.16 5.90 -7.77
C ALA A 141 -7.29 7.22 -8.54
N THR A 142 -7.07 7.20 -9.85
CA THR A 142 -7.23 8.38 -10.73
C THR A 142 -8.67 8.89 -10.72
N ALA A 143 -9.64 7.99 -10.90
CA ALA A 143 -11.05 8.36 -10.84
C ALA A 143 -11.45 8.94 -9.46
N ALA A 144 -10.92 8.38 -8.37
CA ALA A 144 -11.15 8.90 -7.03
C ALA A 144 -10.54 10.31 -6.83
N ALA A 145 -9.36 10.56 -7.40
CA ALA A 145 -8.72 11.88 -7.39
C ALA A 145 -9.56 12.91 -8.17
N GLU A 146 -10.09 12.55 -9.34
CA GLU A 146 -11.00 13.41 -10.11
C GLU A 146 -12.25 13.78 -9.29
N VAL A 147 -12.88 12.80 -8.63
CA VAL A 147 -14.04 13.05 -7.75
C VAL A 147 -13.65 13.95 -6.58
N ARG A 148 -12.47 13.77 -5.98
CA ARG A 148 -11.95 14.66 -4.94
C ARG A 148 -11.85 16.11 -5.44
N ASP A 149 -11.34 16.31 -6.64
CA ASP A 149 -11.12 17.65 -7.21
C ASP A 149 -12.44 18.31 -7.62
N TRP A 150 -13.40 17.56 -8.16
CA TRP A 150 -14.76 18.05 -8.40
C TRP A 150 -15.44 18.53 -7.12
N ARG A 151 -15.21 17.87 -5.98
CA ARG A 151 -15.75 18.32 -4.68
C ARG A 151 -15.17 19.65 -4.20
N LYS A 152 -14.00 20.06 -4.70
CA LYS A 152 -13.39 21.37 -4.40
C LYS A 152 -13.98 22.48 -5.28
N THR A 153 -14.58 22.14 -6.42
CA THR A 153 -15.17 23.12 -7.32
C THR A 153 -16.53 23.57 -6.80
N LYS A 154 -16.78 24.89 -6.83
CA LYS A 154 -18.12 25.43 -6.53
C LYS A 154 -19.02 25.07 -7.71
N PRO A 155 -20.18 24.43 -7.48
CA PRO A 155 -21.13 24.18 -8.56
C PRO A 155 -21.56 25.50 -9.18
N ALA A 156 -21.54 25.59 -10.51
CA ALA A 156 -22.10 26.70 -11.23
C ALA A 156 -23.64 26.64 -11.06
N THR A 157 -24.16 27.34 -10.07
CA THR A 157 -25.60 27.51 -9.91
C THR A 157 -25.99 28.78 -10.68
N LEU A 158 -26.86 28.62 -11.70
CA LEU A 158 -27.52 29.73 -12.36
C LEU A 158 -28.87 29.93 -11.66
N ALA A 159 -29.14 31.20 -11.27
CA ALA A 159 -30.46 31.55 -10.81
C ALA A 159 -31.45 31.43 -11.99
N TRP A 160 -32.45 30.58 -11.83
CA TRP A 160 -33.56 30.48 -12.75
C TRP A 160 -34.64 31.49 -12.34
N SER A 161 -35.03 32.39 -13.24
CA SER A 161 -36.20 33.24 -13.06
C SER A 161 -37.19 32.90 -14.15
N ALA A 162 -38.42 32.60 -13.78
CA ALA A 162 -39.53 32.63 -14.73
C ALA A 162 -39.78 34.09 -15.09
N THR A 163 -39.36 34.51 -16.26
CA THR A 163 -39.88 35.77 -16.83
C THR A 163 -41.35 35.58 -17.13
N ALA A 164 -42.16 36.39 -16.45
CA ALA A 164 -43.59 36.53 -16.73
C ALA A 164 -43.80 37.12 -18.13
#